data_61c495bfded21609e4da343a4c3ce452
#
_entry.id   61c495bfded21609e4da343a4c3ce452
#
_cell.length_a   1.000
_cell.length_b   1.000
_cell.length_c   1.000
_cell.angle_alpha   90.00
_cell.angle_beta   90.00
_cell.angle_gamma   90.00
#
_symmetry.space_group_name_H-M   'P 1'
#
loop_
_entity.id
_entity.type
_entity.pdbx_description
1 polymer ?
#
loop_
_entity_poly.entity_id
_entity_poly.type
_entity_poly.pdbx_seq_one_letter_code
_entity_poly.pdbx_strand_id
1 'polypeptide(L)'
;MINKRLLIKNLLAHNDESSFYDKKLKINIGSKEGKAKFLKHICALSNSNPNNNSYIVVGVDDQYSHIIGVDFFDDSKIQNLVNAYLNYPPVIQYENIPFPHVNDDKVVGLVTIRAKETQEITSLRKNIWKYYGGNVFFREGSM
;
A
#
# COMPACT_ATOMS: atom_id res chain seq x y z
N MET A 1 -14.29 16.27 -4.61
CA MET A 1 -12.88 15.97 -4.29
C MET A 1 -12.81 15.30 -2.92
N ILE A 2 -12.10 14.20 -2.81
CA ILE A 2 -11.94 13.50 -1.53
C ILE A 2 -10.90 14.24 -0.68
N ASN A 3 -11.25 14.51 0.58
CA ASN A 3 -10.30 15.03 1.54
C ASN A 3 -9.43 13.88 2.05
N LYS A 4 -8.18 13.86 1.62
CA LYS A 4 -7.26 12.75 1.94
C LYS A 4 -6.92 12.65 3.42
N ARG A 5 -6.81 13.78 4.13
CA ARG A 5 -6.60 13.75 5.58
C ARG A 5 -7.77 13.11 6.29
N LEU A 6 -8.98 13.46 5.88
CA LEU A 6 -10.19 12.87 6.47
C LEU A 6 -10.27 11.39 6.17
N LEU A 7 -9.94 10.99 4.95
CA LEU A 7 -9.89 9.57 4.57
C LEU A 7 -8.92 8.81 5.48
N ILE A 8 -7.72 9.34 5.67
CA ILE A 8 -6.72 8.70 6.54
C ILE A 8 -7.22 8.61 7.97
N LYS A 9 -7.79 9.69 8.50
CA LYS A 9 -8.35 9.69 9.86
C LYS A 9 -9.45 8.66 10.02
N ASN A 10 -10.32 8.52 9.03
CA ASN A 10 -11.39 7.53 9.07
C ASN A 10 -10.85 6.10 9.03
N LEU A 11 -9.85 5.84 8.21
CA LEU A 11 -9.21 4.51 8.17
C LEU A 11 -8.57 4.17 9.51
N LEU A 12 -7.87 5.12 10.13
CA LEU A 12 -7.24 4.91 11.43
C LEU A 12 -8.24 4.78 12.57
N ALA A 13 -9.36 5.49 12.49
CA ALA A 13 -10.39 5.46 13.53
C ALA A 13 -11.07 4.09 13.63
N HIS A 14 -11.15 3.35 12.54
CA HIS A 14 -11.72 2.00 12.55
C HIS A 14 -10.69 0.92 12.91
N ASN A 15 -9.43 1.27 13.01
CA ASN A 15 -8.30 0.54 13.60
C ASN A 15 -7.98 -0.85 13.07
N ASP A 16 -8.92 -1.56 12.50
CA ASP A 16 -8.72 -2.95 12.11
C ASP A 16 -8.23 -3.02 10.67
N GLU A 17 -7.08 -3.64 10.48
CA GLU A 17 -6.63 -4.00 9.14
C GLU A 17 -7.61 -4.99 8.54
N SER A 18 -7.91 -4.84 7.26
CA SER A 18 -8.93 -5.64 6.59
C SER A 18 -8.49 -5.98 5.17
N SER A 19 -9.39 -6.58 4.39
CA SER A 19 -9.08 -6.90 3.00
C SER A 19 -8.91 -5.67 2.11
N PHE A 20 -9.23 -4.46 2.61
CA PHE A 20 -9.11 -3.23 1.82
C PHE A 20 -8.19 -2.19 2.43
N TYR A 21 -7.58 -2.45 3.59
CA TYR A 21 -6.81 -1.45 4.33
C TYR A 21 -5.64 -2.09 5.07
N ASP A 22 -4.49 -1.43 5.02
CA ASP A 22 -3.30 -1.79 5.79
C ASP A 22 -2.62 -0.52 6.27
N LYS A 23 -1.83 -0.62 7.34
CA LYS A 23 -1.04 0.50 7.86
C LYS A 23 0.39 0.05 8.07
N LYS A 24 1.33 0.95 7.80
CA LYS A 24 2.77 0.68 7.87
C LYS A 24 3.49 1.82 8.53
N LEU A 25 4.55 1.51 9.24
CA LEU A 25 5.43 2.54 9.80
C LEU A 25 6.20 3.26 8.70
N LYS A 26 6.68 2.51 7.72
CA LYS A 26 7.42 3.07 6.57
C LYS A 26 7.35 2.12 5.39
N ILE A 27 7.64 2.65 4.20
CA ILE A 27 7.84 1.83 3.01
C ILE A 27 9.34 1.57 2.88
N ASN A 28 9.73 0.30 2.85
CA ASN A 28 11.11 -0.09 2.63
C ASN A 28 11.22 -0.85 1.31
N ILE A 29 11.60 -0.15 0.26
CA ILE A 29 11.86 -0.75 -1.04
C ILE A 29 13.32 -0.62 -1.45
N GLY A 30 14.19 -0.46 -0.46
CA GLY A 30 15.64 -0.43 -0.67
C GLY A 30 16.28 -1.81 -0.69
N SER A 31 15.57 -2.84 -0.26
CA SER A 31 16.07 -4.22 -0.23
C SER A 31 15.14 -5.12 -1.02
N LYS A 32 15.65 -6.30 -1.41
CA LYS A 32 14.82 -7.30 -2.11
C LYS A 32 13.68 -7.79 -1.23
N GLU A 33 13.95 -7.99 0.04
CA GLU A 33 12.93 -8.41 1.00
C GLU A 33 11.83 -7.36 1.13
N GLY A 34 12.20 -6.10 1.30
CA GLY A 34 11.25 -4.99 1.41
C GLY A 34 10.39 -4.84 0.17
N LYS A 35 11.02 -4.90 -1.01
CA LYS A 35 10.30 -4.88 -2.28
C LYS A 35 9.31 -6.03 -2.38
N ALA A 36 9.74 -7.24 -2.04
CA ALA A 36 8.90 -8.43 -2.13
C ALA A 36 7.69 -8.32 -1.22
N LYS A 37 7.88 -7.87 0.02
CA LYS A 37 6.79 -7.71 0.98
C LYS A 37 5.81 -6.64 0.55
N PHE A 38 6.29 -5.52 0.02
CA PHE A 38 5.43 -4.46 -0.50
C PHE A 38 4.59 -4.97 -1.67
N LEU A 39 5.21 -5.65 -2.62
CA LEU A 39 4.50 -6.23 -3.76
C LEU A 39 3.45 -7.25 -3.31
N LYS A 40 3.77 -8.07 -2.30
CA LYS A 40 2.83 -9.02 -1.74
C LYS A 40 1.59 -8.31 -1.19
N HIS A 41 1.77 -7.22 -0.45
CA HIS A 41 0.64 -6.46 0.10
C HIS A 41 -0.22 -5.85 -1.02
N ILE A 42 0.41 -5.32 -2.05
CA ILE A 42 -0.32 -4.78 -3.21
C ILE A 42 -1.16 -5.86 -3.89
N CYS A 43 -0.56 -7.02 -4.18
CA CYS A 43 -1.27 -8.13 -4.79
C CYS A 43 -2.43 -8.60 -3.93
N ALA A 44 -2.16 -8.80 -2.63
CA ALA A 44 -3.15 -9.34 -1.70
C ALA A 44 -4.35 -8.40 -1.55
N LEU A 45 -4.12 -7.11 -1.40
CA LEU A 45 -5.20 -6.13 -1.31
C LEU A 45 -6.00 -6.05 -2.59
N SER A 46 -5.32 -5.99 -3.74
CA SER A 46 -6.00 -5.90 -5.04
C SER A 46 -6.83 -7.15 -5.34
N ASN A 47 -6.26 -8.33 -5.08
CA ASN A 47 -6.96 -9.59 -5.38
C ASN A 47 -8.11 -9.87 -4.42
N SER A 48 -7.98 -9.43 -3.16
CA SER A 48 -9.01 -9.69 -2.15
C SER A 48 -10.15 -8.66 -2.18
N ASN A 49 -9.93 -7.50 -2.80
CA ASN A 49 -10.93 -6.44 -2.88
C ASN A 49 -10.94 -5.82 -4.28
N PRO A 50 -11.19 -6.63 -5.33
CA PRO A 50 -11.00 -6.16 -6.71
C PRO A 50 -12.01 -5.10 -7.15
N ASN A 51 -13.17 -5.06 -6.53
CA ASN A 51 -14.27 -4.18 -6.96
C ASN A 51 -14.25 -2.81 -6.27
N ASN A 52 -13.35 -2.60 -5.32
CA ASN A 52 -13.27 -1.37 -4.54
C ASN A 52 -11.82 -0.92 -4.43
N ASN A 53 -11.63 0.34 -4.04
CA ASN A 53 -10.30 0.83 -3.76
C ASN A 53 -9.77 0.24 -2.45
N SER A 54 -8.48 -0.02 -2.40
CA SER A 54 -7.78 -0.43 -1.20
C SER A 54 -6.70 0.57 -0.85
N TYR A 55 -6.29 0.61 0.41
CA TYR A 55 -5.39 1.65 0.89
C TYR A 55 -4.29 1.09 1.78
N ILE A 56 -3.10 1.70 1.67
CA ILE A 56 -2.01 1.50 2.63
C ILE A 56 -1.65 2.87 3.18
N VAL A 57 -1.76 3.05 4.49
CA VAL A 57 -1.38 4.28 5.16
C VAL A 57 0.03 4.10 5.73
N VAL A 58 0.94 5.00 5.37
CA VAL A 58 2.37 4.92 5.71
C VAL A 58 2.75 6.05 6.64
N GLY A 59 3.49 5.73 7.68
CA GLY A 59 3.88 6.70 8.71
C GLY A 59 3.05 6.59 9.97
N VAL A 60 2.49 5.42 10.23
CA VAL A 60 1.61 5.17 11.36
C VAL A 60 2.16 4.02 12.20
N ASP A 61 2.17 4.22 13.51
CA ASP A 61 2.52 3.18 14.47
C ASP A 61 1.49 2.06 14.40
N ASP A 62 1.96 0.84 14.16
CA ASP A 62 1.10 -0.32 13.99
C ASP A 62 0.30 -0.67 15.25
N GLN A 63 0.89 -0.46 16.42
CA GLN A 63 0.30 -0.87 17.70
C GLN A 63 -0.79 0.08 18.17
N TYR A 64 -0.58 1.39 18.07
CA TYR A 64 -1.48 2.39 18.62
C TYR A 64 -2.15 3.27 17.57
N SER A 65 -1.85 3.06 16.30
CA SER A 65 -2.35 3.89 15.19
C SER A 65 -2.01 5.37 15.34
N HIS A 66 -0.88 5.67 16.00
CA HIS A 66 -0.39 7.03 16.13
C HIS A 66 0.31 7.47 14.84
N ILE A 67 0.00 8.67 14.38
CA ILE A 67 0.65 9.23 13.20
C ILE A 67 2.04 9.74 13.58
N ILE A 68 3.06 9.11 13.03
CA ILE A 68 4.46 9.46 13.26
C ILE A 68 5.02 10.25 12.07
N GLY A 69 4.60 9.89 10.88
CA GLY A 69 5.07 10.51 9.66
C GLY A 69 6.29 9.84 9.06
N VAL A 70 6.54 10.14 7.81
CA VAL A 70 7.67 9.63 7.04
C VAL A 70 8.23 10.77 6.18
N ASP A 71 9.43 10.55 5.67
CA ASP A 71 10.00 11.46 4.68
C ASP A 71 9.20 11.43 3.39
N PHE A 72 9.26 12.53 2.65
CA PHE A 72 8.69 12.59 1.31
C PHE A 72 9.23 11.42 0.48
N PHE A 73 8.34 10.76 -0.26
CA PHE A 73 8.70 9.62 -1.08
C PHE A 73 8.15 9.80 -2.49
N ASP A 74 8.96 9.49 -3.48
CA ASP A 74 8.61 9.71 -4.88
C ASP A 74 7.74 8.55 -5.40
N ASP A 75 6.53 8.89 -5.86
CA ASP A 75 5.60 7.91 -6.44
C ASP A 75 6.22 7.11 -7.60
N SER A 76 7.12 7.71 -8.35
CA SER A 76 7.74 7.02 -9.50
C SER A 76 8.46 5.74 -9.10
N LYS A 77 9.02 5.69 -7.90
CA LYS A 77 9.70 4.48 -7.42
C LYS A 77 8.74 3.32 -7.24
N ILE A 78 7.53 3.62 -6.79
CA ILE A 78 6.48 2.60 -6.64
C ILE A 78 5.97 2.17 -8.00
N GLN A 79 5.75 3.12 -8.92
CA GLN A 79 5.30 2.82 -10.26
C GLN A 79 6.28 1.92 -10.99
N ASN A 80 7.58 2.23 -10.90
CA ASN A 80 8.62 1.42 -11.53
C ASN A 80 8.68 0.00 -10.98
N LEU A 81 8.55 -0.12 -9.65
CA LEU A 81 8.57 -1.43 -8.99
C LEU A 81 7.38 -2.29 -9.43
N VAL A 82 6.20 -1.72 -9.41
CA VAL A 82 4.96 -2.42 -9.79
C VAL A 82 5.02 -2.86 -11.24
N ASN A 83 5.42 -1.97 -12.13
CA ASN A 83 5.50 -2.28 -13.55
C ASN A 83 6.55 -3.33 -13.88
N ALA A 84 7.63 -3.39 -13.11
CA ALA A 84 8.69 -4.36 -13.33
C ALA A 84 8.32 -5.77 -12.86
N TYR A 85 7.51 -5.88 -11.80
CA TYR A 85 7.35 -7.15 -11.10
C TYR A 85 5.93 -7.74 -11.13
N LEU A 86 4.90 -7.00 -11.54
CA LEU A 86 3.53 -7.51 -11.47
C LEU A 86 2.92 -7.76 -12.85
N ASN A 87 2.18 -8.86 -12.95
CA ASN A 87 1.27 -9.16 -14.06
C ASN A 87 -0.09 -8.59 -13.72
N TYR A 88 -0.73 -7.92 -14.68
CA TYR A 88 -2.05 -7.33 -14.51
C TYR A 88 -2.15 -6.45 -13.25
N PRO A 89 -1.22 -5.50 -13.06
CA PRO A 89 -1.22 -4.68 -11.85
C PRO A 89 -2.44 -3.76 -11.81
N PRO A 90 -2.96 -3.49 -10.60
CA PRO A 90 -3.97 -2.44 -10.46
C PRO A 90 -3.32 -1.07 -10.69
N VAL A 91 -4.16 -0.06 -10.91
CA VAL A 91 -3.68 1.33 -10.91
C VAL A 91 -3.36 1.72 -9.48
N ILE A 92 -2.15 2.18 -9.24
CA ILE A 92 -1.66 2.53 -7.91
C ILE A 92 -1.19 3.98 -7.92
N GLN A 93 -1.45 4.68 -6.84
CA GLN A 93 -1.01 6.05 -6.66
C GLN A 93 -0.50 6.23 -5.23
N TYR A 94 0.69 6.79 -5.09
CA TYR A 94 1.24 7.19 -3.80
C TYR A 94 1.16 8.70 -3.67
N GLU A 95 0.66 9.16 -2.53
CA GLU A 95 0.55 10.59 -2.26
C GLU A 95 1.20 10.91 -0.92
N ASN A 96 1.90 12.04 -0.86
CA ASN A 96 2.48 12.58 0.38
C ASN A 96 1.51 13.59 0.96
N ILE A 97 0.87 13.26 2.07
CA ILE A 97 -0.20 14.07 2.65
C ILE A 97 0.33 14.78 3.90
N PRO A 98 0.40 16.12 3.90
CA PRO A 98 0.84 16.85 5.09
C PRO A 98 -0.21 16.80 6.19
N PHE A 99 0.23 16.65 7.44
CA PHE A 99 -0.62 16.67 8.62
C PHE A 99 -0.13 17.73 9.59
N PRO A 100 -1.03 18.53 10.20
CA PRO A 100 -0.64 19.65 11.06
C PRO A 100 0.17 19.27 12.30
N HIS A 101 -0.02 18.04 12.81
CA HIS A 101 0.60 17.60 14.07
C HIS A 101 1.86 16.77 13.87
N VAL A 102 2.30 16.62 12.63
CA VAL A 102 3.53 15.90 12.31
C VAL A 102 4.65 16.93 12.12
N ASN A 103 5.89 16.53 12.38
CA ASN A 103 7.04 17.42 12.16
C ASN A 103 6.99 18.03 10.75
N ASP A 104 7.47 19.27 10.61
CA ASP A 104 7.35 20.05 9.37
C ASP A 104 7.92 19.35 8.15
N ASP A 105 8.94 18.51 8.34
CA ASP A 105 9.60 17.79 7.26
C ASP A 105 9.05 16.38 7.03
N LYS A 106 7.96 16.04 7.72
CA LYS A 106 7.35 14.70 7.62
C LYS A 106 5.96 14.79 7.02
N VAL A 107 5.56 13.71 6.37
CA VAL A 107 4.24 13.56 5.77
C VAL A 107 3.67 12.19 6.12
N VAL A 108 2.38 12.02 5.85
CA VAL A 108 1.76 10.69 5.89
C VAL A 108 1.65 10.22 4.44
N GLY A 109 2.11 9.02 4.17
CA GLY A 109 1.98 8.43 2.84
C GLY A 109 0.65 7.74 2.69
N LEU A 110 0.04 7.90 1.52
CA LEU A 110 -1.20 7.19 1.19
C LEU A 110 -1.02 6.47 -0.13
N VAL A 111 -1.03 5.15 -0.07
CA VAL A 111 -1.07 4.32 -1.29
C VAL A 111 -2.53 4.01 -1.57
N THR A 112 -3.02 4.43 -2.72
CA THR A 112 -4.36 4.08 -3.20
C THR A 112 -4.20 3.00 -4.26
N ILE A 113 -4.83 1.86 -4.03
CA ILE A 113 -4.88 0.75 -4.99
C ILE A 113 -6.28 0.75 -5.54
N ARG A 114 -6.43 1.14 -6.80
CA ARG A 114 -7.75 1.34 -7.39
C ARG A 114 -8.44 0.02 -7.68
N ALA A 115 -9.77 0.06 -7.67
CA ALA A 115 -10.59 -1.05 -8.11
C ALA A 115 -10.16 -1.48 -9.51
N LYS A 116 -10.17 -2.78 -9.74
CA LYS A 116 -9.76 -3.33 -11.03
C LYS A 116 -10.84 -3.13 -12.08
N GLU A 117 -10.40 -2.83 -13.30
CA GLU A 117 -11.30 -2.71 -14.46
C GLU A 117 -11.46 -4.05 -15.17
N THR A 118 -10.60 -5.03 -14.87
CA THR A 118 -10.60 -6.33 -15.51
C THR A 118 -10.76 -7.44 -14.48
N GLN A 119 -10.95 -8.68 -14.96
CA GLN A 119 -11.11 -9.85 -14.10
C GLN A 119 -9.80 -10.57 -13.81
N GLU A 120 -8.69 -10.13 -14.39
CA GLU A 120 -7.40 -10.79 -14.21
C GLU A 120 -6.89 -10.63 -12.78
N ILE A 121 -6.29 -11.72 -12.28
CA ILE A 121 -5.67 -11.74 -10.96
C ILE A 121 -4.26 -11.16 -11.07
N THR A 122 -3.90 -10.29 -10.14
CA THR A 122 -2.54 -9.76 -10.06
C THR A 122 -1.60 -10.80 -9.48
N SER A 123 -0.48 -11.03 -10.13
CA SER A 123 0.52 -12.02 -9.70
C SER A 123 1.92 -11.47 -9.90
N LEU A 124 2.92 -12.14 -9.30
CA LEU A 124 4.31 -11.81 -9.56
C LEU A 124 4.68 -12.25 -10.98
N ARG A 125 5.38 -11.36 -11.70
CA ARG A 125 5.87 -11.65 -13.04
C ARG A 125 7.16 -12.44 -13.00
N LYS A 126 8.00 -12.20 -11.99
CA LYS A 126 9.31 -12.83 -11.87
C LYS A 126 9.68 -13.01 -10.40
N ASN A 127 10.73 -13.81 -10.17
CA ASN A 127 11.19 -14.11 -8.83
C ASN A 127 11.73 -12.86 -8.12
N ILE A 128 11.44 -12.76 -6.84
CA ILE A 128 12.04 -11.75 -5.97
C ILE A 128 12.10 -12.31 -4.55
N TRP A 129 13.27 -12.23 -3.92
CA TRP A 129 13.53 -12.70 -2.57
C TRP A 129 13.13 -14.18 -2.45
N LYS A 130 12.16 -14.51 -1.61
CA LYS A 130 11.66 -15.88 -1.42
C LYS A 130 10.46 -16.22 -2.29
N TYR A 131 9.95 -15.28 -3.06
CA TYR A 131 8.74 -15.49 -3.86
C TYR A 131 9.11 -15.78 -5.32
N TYR A 132 8.24 -16.51 -5.98
CA TYR A 132 8.46 -16.95 -7.36
C TYR A 132 7.49 -16.27 -8.33
N GLY A 133 7.96 -16.11 -9.56
CA GLY A 133 7.08 -15.64 -10.64
C GLY A 133 5.87 -16.56 -10.73
N GLY A 134 4.69 -15.95 -10.89
CA GLY A 134 3.43 -16.67 -10.89
C GLY A 134 2.74 -16.72 -9.54
N ASN A 135 3.45 -16.41 -8.45
CA ASN A 135 2.82 -16.38 -7.13
C ASN A 135 1.65 -15.41 -7.07
N VAL A 136 0.57 -15.82 -6.44
CA VAL A 136 -0.65 -15.04 -6.24
C VAL A 136 -0.88 -14.91 -4.74
N PHE A 137 -1.22 -13.72 -4.29
CA PHE A 137 -1.44 -13.45 -2.87
C PHE A 137 -2.84 -12.93 -2.64
N PHE A 138 -3.45 -13.37 -1.53
CA PHE A 138 -4.76 -12.92 -1.06
C PHE A 138 -4.68 -12.58 0.41
N ARG A 139 -5.64 -11.80 0.89
CA ARG A 139 -5.81 -11.52 2.33
C ARG A 139 -7.13 -12.09 2.80
N GLU A 140 -7.12 -12.57 4.06
CA GLU A 140 -8.34 -12.96 4.75
C GLU A 140 -8.43 -12.12 6.01
N GLY A 141 -9.36 -11.17 6.04
CA GLY A 141 -9.51 -10.27 7.15
C GLY A 141 -8.27 -9.41 7.37
N SER A 142 -7.82 -9.32 8.60
CA SER A 142 -6.68 -8.49 9.02
C SER A 142 -5.35 -9.23 9.04
N MET A 143 -5.27 -10.37 8.44
CA MET A 143 -4.06 -11.21 8.51
C MET A 143 -2.96 -10.77 7.58
#